data_a9b213e1038e36c6efc3d7e038f9a704
#
_entry.id   a9b213e1038e36c6efc3d7e038f9a704
#
_cell.length_a   1.000
_cell.length_b   1.000
_cell.length_c   1.000
_cell.angle_alpha   90.00
_cell.angle_beta   90.00
_cell.angle_gamma   90.00
#
_symmetry.space_group_name_H-M   'P 1'
#
loop_
_entity.id
_entity.type
_entity.pdbx_description
1 polymer ?
#
loop_
_entity_poly.entity_id
_entity_poly.type
_entity_poly.pdbx_seq_one_letter_code
_entity_poly.pdbx_strand_id
1 'polypeptide(L)'
;MIHRLQPACLIGNNHHQVPFAGEDIQIFERDLPGENNAGLSGQDISRLPLETCETMNGMWGYKIVDQNYKSVKTLIHYLVKAAGRNANLL
;
A
#
# COMPACT_ATOMS: atom_id res chain seq x y z
N MET A 1 -22.14 -3.89 4.92
CA MET A 1 -23.05 -3.04 4.13
C MET A 1 -22.64 -2.92 2.67
N ILE A 2 -21.36 -2.65 2.36
CA ILE A 2 -20.85 -2.46 0.99
C ILE A 2 -21.16 -3.67 0.10
N HIS A 3 -20.74 -4.88 0.47
CA HIS A 3 -21.00 -6.10 -0.31
C HIS A 3 -22.48 -6.42 -0.49
N ARG A 4 -23.37 -5.89 0.36
CA ARG A 4 -24.82 -6.05 0.19
C ARG A 4 -25.36 -5.17 -0.94
N LEU A 5 -24.73 -4.01 -1.17
CA LEU A 5 -25.12 -3.05 -2.19
C LEU A 5 -24.39 -3.33 -3.52
N GLN A 6 -23.14 -3.74 -3.43
CA GLN A 6 -22.30 -4.09 -4.58
C GLN A 6 -21.45 -5.32 -4.25
N PRO A 7 -21.96 -6.53 -4.54
CA PRO A 7 -21.29 -7.78 -4.16
C PRO A 7 -19.90 -7.97 -4.78
N ALA A 8 -19.65 -7.41 -5.95
CA ALA A 8 -18.36 -7.50 -6.65
C ALA A 8 -17.34 -6.41 -6.24
N CYS A 9 -17.71 -5.52 -5.33
CA CYS A 9 -16.81 -4.46 -4.86
C CYS A 9 -15.76 -5.06 -3.91
N LEU A 10 -14.48 -4.78 -4.18
CA LEU A 10 -13.40 -5.10 -3.25
C LEU A 10 -13.30 -4.02 -2.18
N ILE A 11 -13.10 -4.45 -0.95
CA ILE A 11 -12.97 -3.56 0.22
C ILE A 11 -11.54 -3.63 0.74
N GLY A 12 -10.85 -2.51 0.70
CA GLY A 12 -9.58 -2.29 1.38
C GLY A 12 -9.66 -1.02 2.21
N ASN A 13 -8.96 -0.97 3.31
CA ASN A 13 -8.90 0.21 4.17
C ASN A 13 -7.50 0.39 4.75
N ASN A 14 -6.95 1.58 4.58
CA ASN A 14 -5.63 1.94 5.06
C ASN A 14 -5.64 2.36 6.54
N HIS A 15 -6.00 1.44 7.42
CA HIS A 15 -6.12 1.70 8.86
C HIS A 15 -4.89 1.25 9.68
N HIS A 16 -3.88 0.71 9.04
CA HIS A 16 -2.61 0.27 9.67
C HIS A 16 -2.78 -0.79 10.79
N GLN A 17 -3.79 -1.61 10.69
CA GLN A 17 -4.13 -2.66 11.65
C GLN A 17 -4.31 -4.01 10.93
N VAL A 18 -4.47 -5.07 11.71
CA VAL A 18 -4.90 -6.36 11.17
C VAL A 18 -6.26 -6.20 10.50
N PRO A 19 -6.49 -6.78 9.30
CA PRO A 19 -7.75 -6.62 8.58
C PRO A 19 -8.97 -6.98 9.42
N PHE A 20 -10.01 -6.19 9.29
CA PHE A 20 -11.31 -6.48 9.88
C PHE A 20 -12.08 -7.51 9.04
N ALA A 21 -13.05 -8.18 9.66
CA ALA A 21 -13.93 -9.08 8.95
C ALA A 21 -14.68 -8.34 7.82
N GLY A 22 -14.58 -8.85 6.59
CA GLY A 22 -15.21 -8.26 5.41
C GLY A 22 -14.30 -7.35 4.59
N GLU A 23 -13.03 -7.21 4.93
CA GLU A 23 -12.01 -6.64 4.05
C GLU A 23 -11.49 -7.70 3.08
N ASP A 24 -11.24 -7.31 1.85
CA ASP A 24 -10.78 -8.16 0.76
C ASP A 24 -9.30 -7.95 0.44
N ILE A 25 -8.72 -6.81 0.84
CA ILE A 25 -7.34 -6.40 0.57
C ILE A 25 -6.75 -5.81 1.84
N GLN A 26 -5.51 -6.21 2.15
CA GLN A 26 -4.71 -5.55 3.19
C GLN A 26 -3.79 -4.51 2.57
N ILE A 27 -3.86 -3.29 3.08
CA ILE A 27 -3.13 -2.14 2.54
C ILE A 27 -1.99 -1.75 3.48
N PHE A 28 -0.82 -1.50 2.87
CA PHE A 28 0.36 -0.93 3.51
C PHE A 28 0.67 0.42 2.88
N GLU A 29 1.10 1.40 3.66
CA GLU A 29 1.44 2.73 3.17
C GLU A 29 2.92 3.01 3.36
N ARG A 30 3.60 3.41 2.27
CA ARG A 30 5.04 3.71 2.19
C ARG A 30 5.97 2.55 2.47
N ASP A 31 5.57 1.67 3.36
CA ASP A 31 6.32 0.46 3.67
C ASP A 31 5.82 -0.72 2.85
N LEU A 32 6.73 -1.63 2.56
CA LEU A 32 6.37 -2.93 2.00
C LEU A 32 5.85 -3.86 3.11
N PRO A 33 5.03 -4.87 2.79
CA PRO A 33 4.62 -5.86 3.77
C PRO A 33 5.81 -6.43 4.55
N GLY A 34 5.75 -6.35 5.87
CA GLY A 34 6.84 -6.78 6.79
C GLY A 34 7.91 -5.73 7.06
N GLU A 35 7.81 -4.52 6.48
CA GLU A 35 8.64 -3.36 6.83
C GLU A 35 7.82 -2.37 7.66
N ASN A 36 8.50 -1.54 8.44
CA ASN A 36 7.89 -0.43 9.18
C ASN A 36 8.86 0.76 9.29
N ASN A 37 9.50 1.12 8.18
CA ASN A 37 10.47 2.21 8.12
C ASN A 37 9.80 3.58 8.25
N ALA A 38 8.59 3.71 7.69
CA ALA A 38 7.78 4.92 7.82
C ALA A 38 6.99 4.98 9.13
N GLY A 39 6.96 3.89 9.91
CA GLY A 39 6.25 3.82 11.18
C GLY A 39 4.74 3.66 11.07
N LEU A 40 4.23 3.35 9.88
CA LEU A 40 2.80 3.23 9.60
C LEU A 40 2.32 1.79 9.43
N SER A 41 3.23 0.85 9.18
CA SER A 41 2.89 -0.52 8.72
C SER A 41 3.38 -1.59 9.70
N GLY A 42 3.13 -1.39 10.99
CA GLY A 42 3.49 -2.34 12.05
C GLY A 42 2.55 -3.55 12.18
N GLN A 43 1.52 -3.65 11.35
CA GLN A 43 0.56 -4.74 11.39
C GLN A 43 1.13 -6.05 10.84
N ASP A 44 0.61 -7.17 11.33
CA ASP A 44 0.94 -8.49 10.80
C ASP A 44 0.44 -8.66 9.35
N ILE A 45 1.17 -9.46 8.57
CA ILE A 45 0.78 -9.80 7.20
C ILE A 45 -0.34 -10.85 7.24
N SER A 46 -1.47 -10.54 6.64
CA SER A 46 -2.62 -11.44 6.52
C SER A 46 -2.46 -12.38 5.30
N ARG A 47 -3.48 -13.21 5.09
CA ARG A 47 -3.60 -14.06 3.89
C ARG A 47 -4.40 -13.39 2.76
N LEU A 48 -4.87 -12.18 2.96
CA LEU A 48 -5.55 -11.41 1.92
C LEU A 48 -4.56 -11.00 0.82
N PRO A 49 -5.04 -10.66 -0.37
CA PRO A 49 -4.24 -9.92 -1.33
C PRO A 49 -3.63 -8.67 -0.68
N LEU A 50 -2.38 -8.41 -0.99
CA LEU A 50 -1.63 -7.31 -0.40
C LEU A 50 -1.47 -6.17 -1.39
N GLU A 51 -1.59 -4.96 -0.91
CA GLU A 51 -1.30 -3.75 -1.67
C GLU A 51 -0.38 -2.84 -0.85
N THR A 52 0.56 -2.20 -1.51
CA THR A 52 1.36 -1.12 -0.94
C THR A 52 1.30 0.09 -1.85
N CYS A 53 1.39 1.27 -1.29
CA CYS A 53 1.42 2.51 -2.06
C CYS A 53 2.60 3.40 -1.66
N GLU A 54 3.18 4.06 -2.65
CA GLU A 54 4.27 5.00 -2.44
C GLU A 54 4.22 6.11 -3.48
N THR A 55 4.63 7.31 -3.09
CA THR A 55 4.73 8.43 -4.01
C THR A 55 6.07 8.47 -4.73
N MET A 56 6.11 9.06 -5.92
CA MET A 56 7.37 9.26 -6.65
C MET A 56 8.22 10.40 -6.06
N ASN A 57 7.61 11.28 -5.26
CA ASN A 57 8.23 12.45 -4.62
C ASN A 57 7.87 12.50 -3.12
N GLY A 58 7.76 13.67 -2.52
CA GLY A 58 7.49 13.82 -1.09
C GLY A 58 5.99 13.85 -0.73
N MET A 59 5.13 14.23 -1.68
CA MET A 59 3.71 14.50 -1.43
C MET A 59 2.82 13.48 -2.15
N TRP A 60 1.66 13.18 -1.56
CA TRP A 60 0.65 12.32 -2.18
C TRP A 60 -0.10 13.01 -3.33
N GLY A 61 -0.26 14.32 -3.25
CA GLY A 61 -0.88 15.12 -4.30
C GLY A 61 0.15 15.89 -5.11
N TYR A 62 -0.29 16.47 -6.23
CA TYR A 62 0.56 17.36 -7.01
C TYR A 62 0.87 18.63 -6.22
N LYS A 63 2.15 18.94 -6.12
CA LYS A 63 2.66 20.17 -5.52
C LYS A 63 3.80 20.73 -6.36
N ILE A 64 3.62 21.91 -6.90
CA ILE A 64 4.55 22.51 -7.87
C ILE A 64 5.98 22.68 -7.34
N VAL A 65 6.14 22.86 -6.03
CA VAL A 65 7.46 23.03 -5.39
C VAL A 65 8.12 21.70 -5.02
N ASP A 66 7.40 20.57 -5.07
CA ASP A 66 7.92 19.25 -4.72
C ASP A 66 8.47 18.57 -5.98
N GLN A 67 9.65 19.00 -6.39
CA GLN A 67 10.36 18.50 -7.56
C GLN A 67 11.43 17.45 -7.22
N ASN A 68 11.52 17.04 -5.96
CA ASN A 68 12.49 16.05 -5.51
C ASN A 68 11.98 14.62 -5.73
N TYR A 69 12.07 14.15 -6.96
CA TYR A 69 11.62 12.81 -7.33
C TYR A 69 12.63 11.74 -6.94
N LYS A 70 12.13 10.59 -6.52
CA LYS A 70 12.93 9.38 -6.33
C LYS A 70 13.60 8.98 -7.64
N SER A 71 14.80 8.44 -7.56
CA SER A 71 15.49 7.97 -8.76
C SER A 71 14.76 6.81 -9.43
N VAL A 72 14.91 6.66 -10.73
CA VAL A 72 14.37 5.51 -11.49
C VAL A 72 14.80 4.19 -10.85
N LYS A 73 16.07 4.09 -10.44
CA LYS A 73 16.59 2.90 -9.73
C LYS A 73 15.80 2.61 -8.46
N THR A 74 15.54 3.63 -7.65
CA THR A 74 14.77 3.48 -6.39
C THR A 74 13.36 2.98 -6.67
N LEU A 75 12.68 3.56 -7.67
CA LEU A 75 11.31 3.18 -8.03
C LEU A 75 11.24 1.75 -8.58
N ILE A 76 12.18 1.36 -9.44
CA ILE A 76 12.26 -0.01 -9.96
C ILE A 76 12.53 -1.01 -8.82
N HIS A 77 13.46 -0.70 -7.91
CA HIS A 77 13.73 -1.57 -6.76
C HIS A 77 12.51 -1.70 -5.85
N TYR A 78 11.75 -0.63 -5.66
CA TYR A 78 10.53 -0.66 -4.88
C TYR A 78 9.48 -1.58 -5.51
N LEU A 79 9.25 -1.45 -6.82
CA LEU A 79 8.34 -2.30 -7.58
C LEU A 79 8.74 -3.78 -7.49
N VAL A 80 10.01 -4.09 -7.73
CA VAL A 80 10.52 -5.48 -7.67
C VAL A 80 10.38 -6.06 -6.26
N LYS A 81 10.65 -5.28 -5.23
CA LYS A 81 10.47 -5.71 -3.83
C LYS A 81 9.01 -5.93 -3.47
N ALA A 82 8.09 -5.06 -3.93
CA ALA A 82 6.67 -5.23 -3.73
C ALA A 82 6.18 -6.54 -4.36
N ALA A 83 6.52 -6.78 -5.62
CA ALA A 83 6.19 -8.02 -6.33
C ALA A 83 6.80 -9.25 -5.63
N GLY A 84 8.05 -9.15 -5.18
CA GLY A 84 8.72 -10.23 -4.43
C GLY A 84 8.07 -10.57 -3.07
N ARG A 85 7.26 -9.65 -2.52
CA ARG A 85 6.44 -9.85 -1.32
C ARG A 85 4.97 -10.15 -1.62
N ASN A 86 4.68 -10.46 -2.88
CA ASN A 86 3.32 -10.74 -3.35
C ASN A 86 2.36 -9.58 -3.09
N ALA A 87 2.86 -8.35 -3.18
CA ALA A 87 2.07 -7.14 -3.02
C ALA A 87 1.92 -6.41 -4.35
N ASN A 88 0.73 -5.91 -4.59
CA ASN A 88 0.47 -4.95 -5.66
C ASN A 88 1.07 -3.58 -5.27
N LEU A 89 1.63 -2.84 -6.24
CA LEU A 89 2.16 -1.50 -6.02
C LEU A 89 1.31 -0.45 -6.72
N LEU A 90 0.79 0.46 -5.95
CA LEU A 90 0.14 1.68 -6.42
C LEU A 90 1.12 2.86 -6.36
#